data_033d037fdc37e0fc25d38fbb14c7a06a
#
_entry.id   033d037fdc37e0fc25d38fbb14c7a06a
#
_cell.length_a   1.000
_cell.length_b   1.000
_cell.length_c   1.000
_cell.angle_alpha   90.00
_cell.angle_beta   90.00
_cell.angle_gamma   90.00
#
_symmetry.space_group_name_H-M   'P 1'
#
loop_
_entity.id
_entity.type
_entity.pdbx_description
1 polymer ?
#
loop_
_entity_poly.entity_id
_entity_poly.type
_entity_poly.pdbx_seq_one_letter_code
_entity_poly.pdbx_strand_id
1 'polypeptide(L)'
;MAIEQAAHLSGDLAVRFATVCHDFGKGLTPAEILPSHHGHGERGLPLIRDFCQRFRVPNECRDLALLVSEFHSLIHIATELRTSTLLRLFDKIDAWRRPQRLAQLLDCCRADFRGRLGFAEREYPEPEYVAEAFAAASAVPIQPILAAGYRGEAIRQKLGRERQLAIRAVRERWLDR
;
A
#
# COMPACT_ATOMS: atom_id res chain seq x y z
N MET A 1 9.90 -2.39 18.52
CA MET A 1 8.46 -2.68 18.18
C MET A 1 8.03 -1.82 16.97
N ALA A 2 6.95 -2.20 16.23
CA ALA A 2 6.54 -1.46 15.02
C ALA A 2 6.34 0.05 15.25
N ILE A 3 5.73 0.44 16.38
CA ILE A 3 5.50 1.86 16.69
C ILE A 3 6.81 2.66 16.90
N GLU A 4 7.83 2.05 17.48
CA GLU A 4 9.15 2.68 17.62
C GLU A 4 9.81 2.85 16.25
N GLN A 5 9.72 1.84 15.39
CA GLN A 5 10.20 1.95 14.02
C GLN A 5 9.46 3.05 13.24
N ALA A 6 8.13 3.15 13.39
CA ALA A 6 7.37 4.23 12.76
C ALA A 6 7.81 5.61 13.27
N ALA A 7 8.13 5.74 14.56
CA ALA A 7 8.62 6.99 15.12
C ALA A 7 10.03 7.38 14.64
N HIS A 8 10.88 6.41 14.32
CA HIS A 8 12.19 6.65 13.71
C HIS A 8 12.10 6.95 12.21
N LEU A 9 11.20 6.27 11.49
CA LEU A 9 11.07 6.42 10.04
C LEU A 9 10.33 7.69 9.63
N SER A 10 9.36 8.14 10.44
CA SER A 10 8.50 9.26 10.06
C SER A 10 8.11 10.15 11.24
N GLY A 11 8.19 11.47 11.03
CA GLY A 11 7.60 12.48 11.91
C GLY A 11 6.07 12.57 11.80
N ASP A 12 5.47 11.93 10.79
CA ASP A 12 4.05 12.00 10.49
C ASP A 12 3.21 11.23 11.52
N LEU A 13 2.31 11.96 12.20
CA LEU A 13 1.39 11.37 13.18
C LEU A 13 0.47 10.33 12.54
N ALA A 14 0.02 10.55 11.30
CA ALA A 14 -0.86 9.62 10.61
C ALA A 14 -0.17 8.27 10.35
N VAL A 15 1.13 8.27 9.99
CA VAL A 15 1.93 7.04 9.82
C VAL A 15 2.04 6.27 11.13
N ARG A 16 2.37 6.95 12.24
CA ARG A 16 2.46 6.31 13.56
C ARG A 16 1.13 5.73 14.00
N PHE A 17 0.05 6.48 13.83
CA PHE A 17 -1.29 6.03 14.17
C PHE A 17 -1.74 4.84 13.31
N ALA A 18 -1.54 4.91 12.00
CA ALA A 18 -1.88 3.82 11.09
C ALA A 18 -1.09 2.54 11.41
N THR A 19 0.20 2.68 11.78
CA THR A 19 1.02 1.54 12.22
C THR A 19 0.47 0.89 13.50
N VAL A 20 -0.13 1.65 14.43
CA VAL A 20 -0.81 1.04 15.61
C VAL A 20 -2.04 0.24 15.19
N CYS A 21 -2.81 0.75 14.22
CA CYS A 21 -4.13 0.21 13.89
C CYS A 21 -4.10 -0.95 12.87
N HIS A 22 -3.01 -1.14 12.11
CA HIS A 22 -2.99 -2.00 10.92
C HIS A 22 -3.44 -3.44 11.18
N ASP A 23 -3.18 -3.94 12.36
CA ASP A 23 -3.43 -5.33 12.79
C ASP A 23 -4.66 -5.51 13.69
N PHE A 24 -5.51 -4.49 13.90
CA PHE A 24 -6.68 -4.59 14.77
C PHE A 24 -7.58 -5.78 14.41
N GLY A 25 -7.70 -6.11 13.13
CA GLY A 25 -8.51 -7.23 12.67
C GLY A 25 -7.98 -8.61 13.06
N LYS A 26 -6.74 -8.75 13.52
CA LYS A 26 -6.23 -10.02 14.05
C LYS A 26 -7.01 -10.48 15.29
N GLY A 27 -7.49 -9.52 16.10
CA GLY A 27 -8.34 -9.82 17.27
C GLY A 27 -9.70 -10.42 16.91
N LEU A 28 -10.15 -10.33 15.66
CA LEU A 28 -11.39 -10.92 15.15
C LEU A 28 -11.14 -12.18 14.30
N THR A 29 -9.97 -12.77 14.38
CA THR A 29 -9.65 -13.98 13.61
C THR A 29 -10.50 -15.16 14.10
N PRO A 30 -11.27 -15.82 13.24
CA PRO A 30 -12.00 -17.03 13.59
C PRO A 30 -11.05 -18.13 14.08
N ALA A 31 -11.48 -18.90 15.09
CA ALA A 31 -10.64 -19.93 15.69
C ALA A 31 -10.18 -21.00 14.69
N GLU A 32 -11.01 -21.26 13.68
CA GLU A 32 -10.79 -22.31 12.68
C GLU A 32 -9.62 -22.01 11.73
N ILE A 33 -9.25 -20.72 11.60
CA ILE A 33 -8.15 -20.31 10.71
C ILE A 33 -6.86 -19.94 11.46
N LEU A 34 -6.88 -20.00 12.79
CA LEU A 34 -5.67 -19.77 13.58
C LEU A 34 -4.64 -20.92 13.34
N PRO A 35 -3.34 -20.62 13.40
CA PRO A 35 -2.71 -19.32 13.75
C PRO A 35 -2.63 -18.32 12.61
N SER A 36 -3.22 -18.61 11.46
CA SER A 36 -3.25 -17.73 10.31
C SER A 36 -4.28 -16.62 10.52
N HIS A 37 -3.98 -15.43 10.04
CA HIS A 37 -4.87 -14.26 10.16
C HIS A 37 -5.39 -13.78 8.80
N HIS A 38 -5.61 -14.70 7.85
CA HIS A 38 -6.10 -14.33 6.51
C HIS A 38 -7.31 -13.40 6.57
N GLY A 39 -7.28 -12.30 5.79
CA GLY A 39 -8.36 -11.32 5.75
C GLY A 39 -8.44 -10.39 6.96
N HIS A 40 -7.44 -10.37 7.85
CA HIS A 40 -7.45 -9.47 9.02
C HIS A 40 -7.50 -7.99 8.64
N GLY A 41 -6.91 -7.60 7.52
CA GLY A 41 -6.94 -6.23 7.04
C GLY A 41 -8.37 -5.71 6.86
N GLU A 42 -9.21 -6.45 6.14
CA GLU A 42 -10.62 -6.09 5.94
C GLU A 42 -11.44 -6.16 7.23
N ARG A 43 -11.21 -7.20 8.06
CA ARG A 43 -11.87 -7.32 9.37
C ARG A 43 -11.51 -6.18 10.33
N GLY A 44 -10.35 -5.56 10.18
CA GLY A 44 -9.93 -4.42 10.97
C GLY A 44 -10.68 -3.13 10.67
N LEU A 45 -11.24 -2.97 9.47
CA LEU A 45 -11.83 -1.70 9.03
C LEU A 45 -12.97 -1.19 9.92
N PRO A 46 -13.96 -2.02 10.33
CA PRO A 46 -15.00 -1.58 11.26
C PRO A 46 -14.42 -1.14 12.61
N LEU A 47 -13.47 -1.92 13.15
CA LEU A 47 -12.84 -1.60 14.45
C LEU A 47 -12.10 -0.27 14.39
N ILE A 48 -11.38 0.02 13.32
CA ILE A 48 -10.68 1.29 13.13
C ILE A 48 -11.68 2.45 13.04
N ARG A 49 -12.81 2.29 12.32
CA ARG A 49 -13.83 3.32 12.21
C ARG A 49 -14.45 3.63 13.59
N ASP A 50 -14.84 2.61 14.33
CA ASP A 50 -15.43 2.75 15.67
C ASP A 50 -14.45 3.41 16.64
N PHE A 51 -13.20 2.96 16.63
CA PHE A 51 -12.13 3.56 17.44
C PHE A 51 -11.95 5.04 17.10
N CYS A 52 -11.82 5.37 15.82
CA CYS A 52 -11.62 6.76 15.38
C CYS A 52 -12.82 7.66 15.71
N GLN A 53 -14.04 7.15 15.60
CA GLN A 53 -15.25 7.88 15.97
C GLN A 53 -15.29 8.14 17.49
N ARG A 54 -15.02 7.12 18.31
CA ARG A 54 -15.04 7.21 19.77
C ARG A 54 -14.02 8.20 20.30
N PHE A 55 -12.81 8.19 19.75
CA PHE A 55 -11.70 9.04 20.21
C PHE A 55 -11.54 10.33 19.41
N ARG A 56 -12.45 10.63 18.49
CA ARG A 56 -12.41 11.83 17.62
C ARG A 56 -11.08 12.01 16.92
N VAL A 57 -10.54 10.90 16.39
CA VAL A 57 -9.27 10.89 15.66
C VAL A 57 -9.38 11.76 14.40
N PRO A 58 -8.36 12.58 14.05
CA PRO A 58 -8.34 13.36 12.84
C PRO A 58 -8.57 12.50 11.58
N ASN A 59 -9.31 13.05 10.60
CA ASN A 59 -9.69 12.31 9.40
C ASN A 59 -8.48 11.75 8.63
N GLU A 60 -7.39 12.52 8.55
CA GLU A 60 -6.15 12.08 7.88
C GLU A 60 -5.55 10.83 8.53
N CYS A 61 -5.52 10.77 9.86
CA CYS A 61 -5.04 9.59 10.60
C CYS A 61 -5.97 8.39 10.38
N ARG A 62 -7.29 8.60 10.46
CA ARG A 62 -8.29 7.56 10.20
C ARG A 62 -8.17 7.01 8.79
N ASP A 63 -8.13 7.89 7.80
CA ASP A 63 -8.15 7.51 6.39
C ASP A 63 -6.87 6.72 6.03
N LEU A 64 -5.72 7.12 6.56
CA LEU A 64 -4.49 6.36 6.38
C LEU A 64 -4.54 5.02 7.13
N ALA A 65 -5.07 4.97 8.36
CA ALA A 65 -5.18 3.72 9.12
C ALA A 65 -6.07 2.68 8.42
N LEU A 66 -7.19 3.11 7.82
CA LEU A 66 -8.06 2.25 7.02
C LEU A 66 -7.31 1.71 5.79
N LEU A 67 -6.60 2.58 5.09
CA LEU A 67 -5.82 2.22 3.91
C LEU A 67 -4.70 1.22 4.26
N VAL A 68 -3.95 1.48 5.31
CA VAL A 68 -2.85 0.60 5.75
C VAL A 68 -3.40 -0.74 6.21
N SER A 69 -4.47 -0.78 6.99
CA SER A 69 -5.12 -2.03 7.40
C SER A 69 -5.51 -2.88 6.19
N GLU A 70 -6.14 -2.28 5.17
CA GLU A 70 -6.61 -2.99 3.98
C GLU A 70 -5.47 -3.52 3.10
N PHE A 71 -4.38 -2.75 2.96
CA PHE A 71 -3.39 -3.01 1.89
C PHE A 71 -2.00 -3.41 2.34
N HIS A 72 -1.62 -3.29 3.63
CA HIS A 72 -0.25 -3.59 4.08
C HIS A 72 0.19 -5.02 3.71
N SER A 73 -0.71 -6.00 3.83
CA SER A 73 -0.39 -7.40 3.50
C SER A 73 -0.03 -7.60 2.03
N LEU A 74 -0.60 -6.80 1.11
CA LEU A 74 -0.23 -6.85 -0.31
C LEU A 74 1.18 -6.30 -0.54
N ILE A 75 1.60 -5.30 0.24
CA ILE A 75 2.96 -4.75 0.13
C ILE A 75 3.99 -5.81 0.53
N HIS A 76 3.74 -6.59 1.59
CA HIS A 76 4.68 -7.61 2.06
C HIS A 76 4.97 -8.74 1.06
N ILE A 77 4.11 -8.90 0.05
CA ILE A 77 4.26 -9.91 -1.02
C ILE A 77 4.30 -9.26 -2.41
N ALA A 78 4.66 -7.97 -2.48
CA ALA A 78 4.48 -7.18 -3.70
C ALA A 78 5.27 -7.74 -4.90
N THR A 79 6.45 -8.32 -4.70
CA THR A 79 7.27 -8.94 -5.74
C THR A 79 6.60 -10.17 -6.37
N GLU A 80 5.70 -10.84 -5.65
CA GLU A 80 4.95 -12.00 -6.12
C GLU A 80 3.65 -11.60 -6.85
N LEU A 81 3.18 -10.37 -6.65
CA LEU A 81 1.91 -9.91 -7.20
C LEU A 81 1.94 -9.76 -8.73
N ARG A 82 0.78 -9.95 -9.34
CA ARG A 82 0.57 -9.58 -10.75
C ARG A 82 0.64 -8.05 -10.89
N THR A 83 1.19 -7.57 -11.99
CA THR A 83 1.28 -6.13 -12.30
C THR A 83 -0.08 -5.43 -12.31
N SER A 84 -1.15 -6.14 -12.72
CA SER A 84 -2.53 -5.66 -12.65
C SER A 84 -3.03 -5.45 -11.21
N THR A 85 -2.52 -6.21 -10.24
CA THR A 85 -2.86 -6.05 -8.82
C THR A 85 -2.20 -4.79 -8.26
N LEU A 86 -0.94 -4.54 -8.60
CA LEU A 86 -0.27 -3.28 -8.23
C LEU A 86 -0.94 -2.05 -8.85
N LEU A 87 -1.33 -2.13 -10.13
CA LEU A 87 -2.05 -1.03 -10.77
C LEU A 87 -3.37 -0.72 -10.05
N ARG A 88 -4.15 -1.77 -9.70
CA ARG A 88 -5.38 -1.62 -8.91
C ARG A 88 -5.13 -1.06 -7.52
N LEU A 89 -4.04 -1.45 -6.87
CA LEU A 89 -3.64 -0.86 -5.58
C LEU A 89 -3.46 0.65 -5.73
N PHE A 90 -2.68 1.11 -6.71
CA PHE A 90 -2.45 2.53 -6.96
C PHE A 90 -3.75 3.31 -7.23
N ASP A 91 -4.69 2.70 -7.97
CA ASP A 91 -6.02 3.28 -8.18
C ASP A 91 -6.82 3.38 -6.86
N LYS A 92 -6.85 2.30 -6.09
CA LYS A 92 -7.61 2.19 -4.83
C LYS A 92 -7.16 3.19 -3.77
N ILE A 93 -5.85 3.38 -3.63
CA ILE A 93 -5.30 4.35 -2.67
C ILE A 93 -5.29 5.79 -3.21
N ASP A 94 -5.78 6.01 -4.43
CA ASP A 94 -5.75 7.33 -5.09
C ASP A 94 -4.33 7.90 -5.24
N ALA A 95 -3.33 7.02 -5.50
CA ALA A 95 -1.93 7.41 -5.54
C ALA A 95 -1.61 8.41 -6.65
N TRP A 96 -2.36 8.40 -7.76
CA TRP A 96 -2.15 9.32 -8.89
C TRP A 96 -2.37 10.79 -8.54
N ARG A 97 -3.32 11.07 -7.65
CA ARG A 97 -3.61 12.43 -7.17
C ARG A 97 -2.95 12.74 -5.85
N ARG A 98 -2.67 11.71 -5.05
CA ARG A 98 -2.13 11.81 -3.69
C ARG A 98 -0.97 10.85 -3.51
N PRO A 99 0.17 11.07 -4.20
CA PRO A 99 1.31 10.15 -4.16
C PRO A 99 1.89 9.95 -2.75
N GLN A 100 1.72 10.94 -1.87
CA GLN A 100 2.11 10.83 -0.46
C GLN A 100 1.43 9.69 0.27
N ARG A 101 0.22 9.27 -0.12
CA ARG A 101 -0.48 8.12 0.48
C ARG A 101 0.28 6.81 0.27
N LEU A 102 0.89 6.65 -0.90
CA LEU A 102 1.73 5.48 -1.16
C LEU A 102 2.98 5.53 -0.28
N ALA A 103 3.67 6.66 -0.20
CA ALA A 103 4.84 6.81 0.66
C ALA A 103 4.52 6.47 2.12
N GLN A 104 3.42 7.02 2.65
CA GLN A 104 2.95 6.75 4.02
C GLN A 104 2.62 5.26 4.23
N LEU A 105 1.95 4.61 3.27
CA LEU A 105 1.68 3.15 3.32
C LEU A 105 2.98 2.36 3.37
N LEU A 106 3.96 2.69 2.53
CA LEU A 106 5.24 2.00 2.50
C LEU A 106 6.03 2.20 3.80
N ASP A 107 5.98 3.39 4.41
CA ASP A 107 6.60 3.65 5.71
C ASP A 107 5.96 2.84 6.84
N CYS A 108 4.62 2.69 6.85
CA CYS A 108 3.93 1.81 7.78
C CYS A 108 4.37 0.34 7.60
N CYS A 109 4.49 -0.13 6.36
CA CYS A 109 4.94 -1.49 6.06
C CYS A 109 6.40 -1.72 6.47
N ARG A 110 7.30 -0.73 6.26
CA ARG A 110 8.67 -0.79 6.76
C ARG A 110 8.71 -0.87 8.28
N ALA A 111 7.88 -0.06 8.95
CA ALA A 111 7.78 -0.05 10.41
C ALA A 111 7.28 -1.40 10.95
N ASP A 112 6.25 -1.98 10.34
CA ASP A 112 5.74 -3.31 10.70
C ASP A 112 6.83 -4.37 10.51
N PHE A 113 7.44 -4.44 9.34
CA PHE A 113 8.46 -5.43 9.02
C PHE A 113 9.65 -5.36 10.01
N ARG A 114 10.25 -4.18 10.17
CA ARG A 114 11.41 -3.97 11.05
C ARG A 114 11.07 -4.07 12.53
N GLY A 115 9.80 -3.87 12.90
CA GLY A 115 9.32 -3.99 14.27
C GLY A 115 9.19 -5.43 14.77
N ARG A 116 9.31 -6.43 13.89
CA ARG A 116 9.29 -7.86 14.24
C ARG A 116 10.63 -8.28 14.84
N LEU A 117 10.60 -9.17 15.84
CA LEU A 117 11.81 -9.65 16.49
C LEU A 117 12.75 -10.32 15.48
N GLY A 118 13.99 -9.83 15.41
CA GLY A 118 15.02 -10.35 14.51
C GLY A 118 14.91 -9.88 13.05
N PHE A 119 14.04 -8.90 12.75
CA PHE A 119 13.83 -8.40 11.39
C PHE A 119 14.42 -6.99 11.15
N ALA A 120 14.92 -6.33 12.17
CA ALA A 120 15.38 -4.94 12.07
C ALA A 120 16.40 -4.71 10.94
N GLU A 121 17.35 -5.66 10.78
CA GLU A 121 18.44 -5.58 9.78
C GLU A 121 18.21 -6.47 8.55
N ARG A 122 17.02 -7.10 8.43
CA ARG A 122 16.73 -7.92 7.26
C ARG A 122 16.39 -7.06 6.06
N GLU A 123 16.78 -7.54 4.89
CA GLU A 123 16.36 -6.95 3.63
C GLU A 123 14.84 -7.02 3.49
N TYR A 124 14.26 -5.92 3.02
CA TYR A 124 12.83 -5.79 2.75
C TYR A 124 12.66 -4.98 1.46
N PRO A 125 12.85 -5.61 0.30
CA PRO A 125 12.90 -4.92 -0.99
C PRO A 125 11.52 -4.52 -1.54
N GLU A 126 10.42 -5.09 -1.02
CA GLU A 126 9.07 -4.86 -1.54
C GLU A 126 8.65 -3.39 -1.57
N PRO A 127 8.90 -2.56 -0.54
CA PRO A 127 8.57 -1.13 -0.60
C PRO A 127 9.30 -0.38 -1.72
N GLU A 128 10.58 -0.69 -1.94
CA GLU A 128 11.39 -0.10 -3.00
C GLU A 128 10.90 -0.52 -4.38
N TYR A 129 10.57 -1.80 -4.55
CA TYR A 129 9.95 -2.32 -5.77
C TYR A 129 8.62 -1.62 -6.08
N VAL A 130 7.74 -1.47 -5.09
CA VAL A 130 6.44 -0.81 -5.27
C VAL A 130 6.62 0.67 -5.60
N ALA A 131 7.56 1.36 -4.96
CA ALA A 131 7.87 2.76 -5.26
C ALA A 131 8.41 2.94 -6.70
N GLU A 132 9.32 2.07 -7.14
CA GLU A 132 9.86 2.08 -8.50
C GLU A 132 8.77 1.78 -9.54
N ALA A 133 7.91 0.79 -9.28
CA ALA A 133 6.77 0.44 -10.11
C ALA A 133 5.78 1.60 -10.27
N PHE A 134 5.48 2.29 -9.16
CA PHE A 134 4.62 3.48 -9.18
C PHE A 134 5.24 4.63 -9.96
N ALA A 135 6.53 4.91 -9.76
CA ALA A 135 7.25 5.96 -10.48
C ALA A 135 7.24 5.71 -11.99
N ALA A 136 7.52 4.47 -12.43
CA ALA A 136 7.47 4.08 -13.84
C ALA A 136 6.07 4.25 -14.44
N ALA A 137 5.03 3.81 -13.73
CA ALA A 137 3.65 3.95 -14.17
C ALA A 137 3.18 5.42 -14.20
N SER A 138 3.66 6.26 -13.28
CA SER A 138 3.35 7.69 -13.24
C SER A 138 4.00 8.47 -14.37
N ALA A 139 5.15 8.02 -14.84
CA ALA A 139 5.89 8.63 -15.95
C ALA A 139 5.26 8.38 -17.33
N VAL A 140 4.25 7.49 -17.44
CA VAL A 140 3.57 7.21 -18.71
C VAL A 140 2.85 8.45 -19.23
N PRO A 141 3.23 8.99 -20.42
CA PRO A 141 2.65 10.21 -20.93
C PRO A 141 1.24 9.97 -21.51
N ILE A 142 0.32 10.86 -21.20
CA ILE A 142 -1.04 10.81 -21.75
C ILE A 142 -1.12 11.41 -23.17
N GLN A 143 -0.21 12.33 -23.54
CA GLN A 143 -0.26 13.06 -24.79
C GLN A 143 -0.30 12.16 -26.04
N PRO A 144 0.50 11.12 -26.18
CA PRO A 144 0.41 10.24 -27.35
C PRO A 144 -0.96 9.56 -27.48
N ILE A 145 -1.61 9.26 -26.35
CA ILE A 145 -2.94 8.64 -26.33
C ILE A 145 -3.98 9.63 -26.85
N LEU A 146 -3.90 10.88 -26.41
CA LEU A 146 -4.78 11.95 -26.90
C LEU A 146 -4.55 12.23 -28.37
N ALA A 147 -3.30 12.32 -28.81
CA ALA A 147 -2.91 12.55 -30.22
C ALA A 147 -3.40 11.41 -31.14
N ALA A 148 -3.46 10.16 -30.63
CA ALA A 148 -4.02 9.03 -31.35
C ALA A 148 -5.57 9.01 -31.41
N GLY A 149 -6.24 10.06 -30.91
CA GLY A 149 -7.69 10.25 -31.03
C GLY A 149 -8.54 9.52 -29.99
N TYR A 150 -7.93 8.87 -28.98
CA TYR A 150 -8.70 8.24 -27.90
C TYR A 150 -9.51 9.28 -27.13
N ARG A 151 -10.72 8.92 -26.66
CA ARG A 151 -11.61 9.80 -25.91
C ARG A 151 -12.30 9.05 -24.77
N GLY A 152 -12.68 9.79 -23.70
CA GLY A 152 -13.46 9.27 -22.58
C GLY A 152 -12.84 8.02 -21.95
N GLU A 153 -13.63 6.97 -21.79
CA GLU A 153 -13.20 5.71 -21.14
C GLU A 153 -12.07 5.00 -21.92
N ALA A 154 -11.99 5.18 -23.24
CA ALA A 154 -10.90 4.60 -24.04
C ALA A 154 -9.52 5.16 -23.66
N ILE A 155 -9.43 6.44 -23.25
CA ILE A 155 -8.18 7.03 -22.71
C ILE A 155 -7.76 6.27 -21.45
N ARG A 156 -8.69 6.09 -20.52
CA ARG A 156 -8.44 5.41 -19.24
C ARG A 156 -7.95 3.98 -19.46
N GLN A 157 -8.61 3.24 -20.34
CA GLN A 157 -8.24 1.86 -20.66
C GLN A 157 -6.85 1.79 -21.32
N LYS A 158 -6.57 2.68 -22.29
CA LYS A 158 -5.28 2.72 -22.97
C LYS A 158 -4.17 3.10 -22.00
N LEU A 159 -4.36 4.15 -21.20
CA LEU A 159 -3.40 4.58 -20.19
C LEU A 159 -3.14 3.48 -19.15
N GLY A 160 -4.19 2.79 -18.71
CA GLY A 160 -4.06 1.65 -17.79
C GLY A 160 -3.19 0.53 -18.36
N ARG A 161 -3.34 0.20 -19.65
CA ARG A 161 -2.49 -0.79 -20.35
C ARG A 161 -1.03 -0.35 -20.41
N GLU A 162 -0.77 0.90 -20.79
CA GLU A 162 0.60 1.44 -20.86
C GLU A 162 1.27 1.47 -19.48
N ARG A 163 0.55 1.90 -18.43
CA ARG A 163 1.01 1.85 -17.05
C ARG A 163 1.33 0.42 -16.61
N GLN A 164 0.49 -0.55 -16.96
CA GLN A 164 0.75 -1.96 -16.65
C GLN A 164 2.00 -2.49 -17.34
N LEU A 165 2.27 -2.09 -18.58
CA LEU A 165 3.51 -2.43 -19.29
C LEU A 165 4.73 -1.80 -18.60
N ALA A 166 4.64 -0.55 -18.14
CA ALA A 166 5.71 0.10 -17.40
C ALA A 166 6.01 -0.63 -16.07
N ILE A 167 4.98 -1.03 -15.31
CA ILE A 167 5.14 -1.85 -14.10
C ILE A 167 5.79 -3.20 -14.43
N ARG A 168 5.40 -3.82 -15.56
CA ARG A 168 5.96 -5.10 -15.99
C ARG A 168 7.46 -5.00 -16.28
N ALA A 169 7.89 -3.95 -16.96
CA ALA A 169 9.31 -3.71 -17.23
C ALA A 169 10.13 -3.54 -15.95
N VAL A 170 9.57 -2.88 -14.92
CA VAL A 170 10.20 -2.80 -13.57
C VAL A 170 10.32 -4.20 -12.98
N ARG A 171 9.22 -4.98 -12.99
CA ARG A 171 9.19 -6.32 -12.42
C ARG A 171 10.24 -7.25 -13.05
N GLU A 172 10.39 -7.23 -14.37
CA GLU A 172 11.37 -8.04 -15.08
C GLU A 172 12.79 -7.71 -14.61
N ARG A 173 13.15 -6.42 -14.52
CA ARG A 173 14.46 -5.99 -13.97
C ARG A 173 14.69 -6.42 -12.51
N TRP A 174 13.64 -6.51 -11.73
CA TRP A 174 13.73 -6.94 -10.32
C TRP A 174 13.89 -8.45 -10.17
N LEU A 175 13.32 -9.24 -11.08
CA LEU A 175 13.46 -10.71 -11.10
C LEU A 175 14.84 -11.17 -11.61
N ASP A 176 15.55 -10.31 -12.36
CA ASP A 176 16.88 -10.58 -12.92
C ASP A 176 18.02 -10.18 -11.97
N ARG A 177 17.71 -9.66 -10.77
CA ARG A 177 18.68 -9.28 -9.72
C ARG A 177 19.03 -10.45 -8.82
#